data_e9fe67cf84819c3125c4b5667076347c
#
_entry.id   e9fe67cf84819c3125c4b5667076347c
#
_cell.length_a   1.000
_cell.length_b   1.000
_cell.length_c   1.000
_cell.angle_alpha   90.00
_cell.angle_beta   90.00
_cell.angle_gamma   90.00
#
_symmetry.space_group_name_H-M   'P 1'
#
loop_
_entity.id
_entity.type
_entity.pdbx_description
1 polymer ?
#
loop_
_entity_poly.entity_id
_entity_poly.type
_entity_poly.pdbx_seq_one_letter_code
_entity_poly.pdbx_strand_id
1 'polypeptide(L)'
;MLSPRVRRLKLDHELLTTRFRDWPLIKITGTAGMPPEVYQITYHLRGLYVAGNGDIVEREEHTMEVNLSLGYPRRPPHCRMLTPIFHPNFDASSVCIGDFWAASEGLDDLIVRVGRMISYQEYNTKSPLNGLAAKWAAQHPELVPVDDREIAPPSAEVASVPAEVAPAEQAAAAPEPAPESDSWSDKIVIG
;
A
#
# COMPACT_ATOMS: atom_id res chain seq x y z
N MET A 1 -2.32 -26.49 14.33
CA MET A 1 -2.79 -25.24 13.66
C MET A 1 -1.63 -24.29 13.46
N LEU A 2 -1.55 -23.59 12.32
CA LEU A 2 -0.52 -22.57 12.08
C LEU A 2 -0.78 -21.34 12.97
N SER A 3 0.28 -20.72 13.49
CA SER A 3 0.16 -19.49 14.26
C SER A 3 -0.42 -18.34 13.39
N PRO A 4 -1.08 -17.32 13.99
CA PRO A 4 -1.59 -16.17 13.23
C PRO A 4 -0.50 -15.49 12.41
N ARG A 5 0.72 -15.35 12.95
CA ARG A 5 1.87 -14.77 12.23
C ARG A 5 2.22 -15.60 10.99
N VAL A 6 2.33 -16.92 11.11
CA VAL A 6 2.66 -17.78 9.97
C VAL A 6 1.59 -17.75 8.89
N ARG A 7 0.31 -17.65 9.27
CA ARG A 7 -0.78 -17.46 8.28
C ARG A 7 -0.64 -16.14 7.54
N ARG A 8 -0.33 -15.06 8.27
CA ARG A 8 -0.12 -13.74 7.68
C ARG A 8 1.07 -13.73 6.73
N LEU A 9 2.23 -14.28 7.11
CA LEU A 9 3.41 -14.38 6.24
C LEU A 9 3.13 -15.15 4.94
N LYS A 10 2.34 -16.23 5.00
CA LYS A 10 1.93 -16.97 3.79
C LYS A 10 1.03 -16.13 2.89
N LEU A 11 0.02 -15.47 3.48
CA LEU A 11 -0.90 -14.62 2.74
C LEU A 11 -0.16 -13.46 2.05
N ASP A 12 0.73 -12.77 2.78
CA ASP A 12 1.53 -11.69 2.21
C ASP A 12 2.40 -12.18 1.05
N HIS A 13 3.01 -13.36 1.18
CA HIS A 13 3.81 -13.95 0.11
C HIS A 13 2.97 -14.26 -1.15
N GLU A 14 1.80 -14.83 -0.97
CA GLU A 14 0.87 -15.12 -2.06
C GLU A 14 0.39 -13.85 -2.75
N LEU A 15 0.02 -12.82 -1.98
CA LEU A 15 -0.39 -11.52 -2.51
C LEU A 15 0.73 -10.84 -3.29
N LEU A 16 1.94 -10.77 -2.71
CA LEU A 16 3.09 -10.16 -3.37
C LEU A 16 3.43 -10.85 -4.69
N THR A 17 3.54 -12.18 -4.66
CA THR A 17 3.89 -12.95 -5.85
C THR A 17 2.83 -12.86 -6.94
N THR A 18 1.56 -12.78 -6.57
CA THR A 18 0.46 -12.62 -7.52
C THR A 18 0.40 -11.21 -8.09
N ARG A 19 0.45 -10.20 -7.21
CA ARG A 19 0.27 -8.79 -7.60
C ARG A 19 1.41 -8.27 -8.48
N PHE A 20 2.66 -8.68 -8.21
CA PHE A 20 3.84 -8.17 -8.90
C PHE A 20 4.43 -9.11 -9.95
N ARG A 21 3.81 -10.26 -10.21
CA ARG A 21 4.33 -11.29 -11.15
C ARG A 21 4.77 -10.69 -12.49
N ASP A 22 3.87 -9.99 -13.15
CA ASP A 22 4.07 -9.45 -14.49
C ASP A 22 4.20 -7.91 -14.49
N TRP A 23 4.31 -7.31 -13.30
CA TRP A 23 4.41 -5.86 -13.18
C TRP A 23 5.83 -5.38 -13.49
N PRO A 24 6.02 -4.50 -14.49
CA PRO A 24 7.38 -4.13 -14.91
C PRO A 24 8.10 -3.22 -13.90
N LEU A 25 7.37 -2.42 -13.10
CA LEU A 25 7.96 -1.40 -12.24
C LEU A 25 8.47 -1.93 -10.90
N ILE A 26 7.95 -3.08 -10.44
CA ILE A 26 8.29 -3.65 -9.13
C ILE A 26 8.52 -5.15 -9.30
N LYS A 27 9.66 -5.64 -8.85
CA LYS A 27 10.03 -7.07 -8.91
C LYS A 27 10.46 -7.58 -7.55
N ILE A 28 10.04 -8.79 -7.20
CA ILE A 28 10.59 -9.53 -6.07
C ILE A 28 11.82 -10.29 -6.58
N THR A 29 13.00 -9.82 -6.19
CA THR A 29 14.27 -10.34 -6.69
C THR A 29 14.96 -11.30 -5.72
N GLY A 30 14.47 -11.38 -4.47
CA GLY A 30 15.01 -12.33 -3.49
C GLY A 30 14.05 -12.51 -2.32
N THR A 31 14.10 -13.70 -1.71
CA THR A 31 13.35 -14.02 -0.48
C THR A 31 14.20 -14.90 0.42
N ALA A 32 13.99 -14.79 1.75
CA ALA A 32 14.58 -15.70 2.73
C ALA A 32 13.57 -16.04 3.83
N GLY A 33 13.67 -17.27 4.35
CA GLY A 33 12.73 -17.84 5.33
C GLY A 33 11.66 -18.74 4.70
N MET A 34 10.97 -19.54 5.52
CA MET A 34 9.89 -20.42 5.09
C MET A 34 8.77 -20.47 6.15
N PRO A 35 7.64 -19.73 5.96
CA PRO A 35 7.38 -18.78 4.88
C PRO A 35 8.38 -17.63 4.88
N PRO A 36 8.53 -16.89 3.75
CA PRO A 36 9.49 -15.79 3.67
C PRO A 36 9.26 -14.71 4.72
N GLU A 37 10.35 -14.28 5.34
CA GLU A 37 10.40 -13.20 6.34
C GLU A 37 11.27 -12.03 5.88
N VAL A 38 12.08 -12.24 4.84
CA VAL A 38 12.90 -11.20 4.23
C VAL A 38 12.63 -11.21 2.73
N TYR A 39 12.48 -10.02 2.16
CA TYR A 39 12.28 -9.80 0.74
C TYR A 39 13.31 -8.81 0.22
N GLN A 40 13.80 -9.04 -1.01
CA GLN A 40 14.47 -8.03 -1.81
C GLN A 40 13.52 -7.60 -2.92
N ILE A 41 13.27 -6.30 -2.97
CA ILE A 41 12.35 -5.68 -3.93
C ILE A 41 13.16 -4.74 -4.81
N THR A 42 13.11 -4.95 -6.11
CA THR A 42 13.72 -4.05 -7.10
C THR A 42 12.65 -3.22 -7.77
N TYR A 43 12.87 -1.91 -7.76
CA TYR A 43 12.02 -0.89 -8.38
C TYR A 43 12.70 -0.38 -9.65
N HIS A 44 12.00 -0.38 -10.76
CA HIS A 44 12.41 0.23 -12.03
C HIS A 44 11.73 1.60 -12.18
N LEU A 45 12.13 2.52 -11.31
CA LEU A 45 11.58 3.86 -11.15
C LEU A 45 12.70 4.88 -11.11
N ARG A 46 12.42 6.09 -11.60
CA ARG A 46 13.38 7.20 -11.46
C ARG A 46 13.43 7.68 -10.02
N GLY A 47 14.61 7.83 -9.51
CA GLY A 47 14.90 8.41 -8.20
C GLY A 47 16.27 9.07 -8.23
N LEU A 48 16.67 9.72 -7.14
CA LEU A 48 17.94 10.45 -7.02
C LEU A 48 18.93 9.68 -6.14
N TYR A 49 20.21 9.85 -6.43
CA TYR A 49 21.28 9.47 -5.52
C TYR A 49 22.47 10.43 -5.63
N VAL A 50 23.37 10.42 -4.66
CA VAL A 50 24.60 11.21 -4.70
C VAL A 50 25.70 10.35 -5.33
N ALA A 51 26.22 10.81 -6.46
CA ALA A 51 27.35 10.17 -7.15
C ALA A 51 28.67 10.36 -6.39
N GLY A 52 29.70 9.61 -6.77
CA GLY A 52 31.00 9.66 -6.08
C GLY A 52 31.73 11.00 -6.13
N ASN A 53 31.38 11.87 -7.10
CA ASN A 53 31.86 13.25 -7.21
C ASN A 53 31.03 14.27 -6.42
N GLY A 54 29.98 13.83 -5.73
CA GLY A 54 29.08 14.67 -4.95
C GLY A 54 27.86 15.19 -5.71
N ASP A 55 27.76 14.94 -7.00
CA ASP A 55 26.61 15.38 -7.81
C ASP A 55 25.37 14.56 -7.47
N ILE A 56 24.22 15.22 -7.49
CA ILE A 56 22.91 14.57 -7.37
C ILE A 56 22.45 14.22 -8.78
N VAL A 57 22.28 12.93 -9.03
CA VAL A 57 21.95 12.38 -10.34
C VAL A 57 20.83 11.38 -10.28
N GLU A 58 20.14 11.17 -11.39
CA GLU A 58 19.07 10.20 -11.51
C GLU A 58 19.58 8.77 -11.59
N ARG A 59 18.76 7.84 -11.10
CA ARG A 59 18.92 6.39 -11.24
C ARG A 59 17.54 5.79 -11.47
N GLU A 60 17.49 4.78 -12.35
CA GLU A 60 16.23 4.12 -12.72
C GLU A 60 16.01 2.76 -12.02
N GLU A 61 16.95 2.30 -11.24
CA GLU A 61 16.85 1.04 -10.52
C GLU A 61 17.23 1.20 -9.05
N HIS A 62 16.34 0.77 -8.17
CA HIS A 62 16.52 0.83 -6.73
C HIS A 62 16.15 -0.51 -6.11
N THR A 63 17.00 -1.01 -5.21
CA THR A 63 16.72 -2.24 -4.48
C THR A 63 16.55 -1.94 -2.99
N MET A 64 15.47 -2.47 -2.43
CA MET A 64 15.12 -2.37 -1.01
C MET A 64 15.06 -3.76 -0.39
N GLU A 65 15.50 -3.88 0.86
CA GLU A 65 15.25 -5.03 1.72
C GLU A 65 14.08 -4.72 2.65
N VAL A 66 13.17 -5.68 2.76
CA VAL A 66 12.05 -5.66 3.71
C VAL A 66 12.22 -6.83 4.66
N ASN A 67 12.32 -6.55 5.96
CA ASN A 67 12.45 -7.55 7.01
C ASN A 67 11.20 -7.58 7.89
N LEU A 68 10.52 -8.73 7.91
CA LEU A 68 9.33 -8.99 8.71
C LEU A 68 9.74 -9.58 10.06
N SER A 69 10.12 -8.70 11.00
CA SER A 69 10.56 -9.08 12.34
C SER A 69 9.57 -10.00 13.07
N LEU A 70 9.99 -10.58 14.20
CA LEU A 70 9.12 -11.42 15.04
C LEU A 70 7.84 -10.69 15.51
N GLY A 71 7.87 -9.36 15.58
CA GLY A 71 6.71 -8.53 15.94
C GLY A 71 5.70 -8.31 14.81
N TYR A 72 6.02 -8.66 13.57
CA TYR A 72 5.12 -8.50 12.42
C TYR A 72 3.89 -9.43 12.53
N PRO A 73 2.68 -8.97 12.21
CA PRO A 73 2.30 -7.66 11.66
C PRO A 73 1.96 -6.60 12.70
N ARG A 74 2.05 -6.88 14.01
CA ARG A 74 1.77 -5.88 15.06
C ARG A 74 2.78 -4.73 15.03
N ARG A 75 4.02 -5.01 14.68
CA ARG A 75 5.06 -4.02 14.40
C ARG A 75 5.26 -3.89 12.91
N PRO A 76 5.58 -2.69 12.41
CA PRO A 76 5.84 -2.50 10.99
C PRO A 76 7.02 -3.34 10.51
N PRO A 77 7.08 -3.65 9.20
CA PRO A 77 8.28 -4.15 8.57
C PRO A 77 9.45 -3.17 8.73
N HIS A 78 10.65 -3.69 8.84
CA HIS A 78 11.86 -2.86 8.72
C HIS A 78 12.28 -2.83 7.25
N CYS A 79 12.27 -1.64 6.67
CA CYS A 79 12.65 -1.39 5.28
C CYS A 79 13.97 -0.61 5.25
N ARG A 80 14.92 -1.04 4.39
CA ARG A 80 16.15 -0.31 4.12
C ARG A 80 16.55 -0.42 2.66
N MET A 81 17.13 0.63 2.12
CA MET A 81 17.65 0.60 0.75
C MET A 81 18.98 -0.17 0.70
N LEU A 82 19.12 -1.03 -0.30
CA LEU A 82 20.38 -1.71 -0.62
C LEU A 82 21.18 -0.93 -1.66
N THR A 83 20.50 -0.10 -2.47
CA THR A 83 21.14 0.85 -3.39
C THR A 83 21.13 2.25 -2.80
N PRO A 84 22.15 3.09 -3.08
CA PRO A 84 22.13 4.48 -2.67
C PRO A 84 20.90 5.22 -3.18
N ILE A 85 20.28 6.04 -2.31
CA ILE A 85 19.16 6.91 -2.64
C ILE A 85 19.33 8.26 -1.94
N PHE A 86 18.95 9.35 -2.61
CA PHE A 86 18.93 10.69 -2.04
C PHE A 86 17.48 11.19 -2.02
N HIS A 87 16.85 11.09 -0.86
CA HIS A 87 15.42 11.36 -0.72
C HIS A 87 15.09 11.78 0.72
N PRO A 88 14.14 12.71 0.96
CA PRO A 88 13.81 13.18 2.30
C PRO A 88 13.44 12.08 3.30
N ASN A 89 12.74 11.05 2.88
CA ASN A 89 12.21 10.01 3.75
C ASN A 89 13.05 8.72 3.82
N PHE A 90 14.29 8.77 3.31
CA PHE A 90 15.24 7.66 3.34
C PHE A 90 16.54 8.07 4.01
N ASP A 91 17.08 7.19 4.82
CA ASP A 91 18.47 7.26 5.29
C ASP A 91 19.22 5.97 4.95
N ALA A 92 20.48 5.86 5.42
CA ALA A 92 21.33 4.71 5.15
C ALA A 92 20.81 3.40 5.79
N SER A 93 19.95 3.49 6.78
CA SER A 93 19.52 2.36 7.63
C SER A 93 18.04 2.04 7.52
N SER A 94 17.21 3.01 7.13
CA SER A 94 15.77 2.89 7.19
C SER A 94 15.02 3.73 6.16
N VAL A 95 13.77 3.33 5.94
CA VAL A 95 12.77 4.05 5.16
C VAL A 95 11.70 4.55 6.13
N CYS A 96 11.38 5.83 6.11
CA CYS A 96 10.25 6.37 6.85
C CYS A 96 8.94 5.96 6.17
N ILE A 97 8.37 4.86 6.61
CA ILE A 97 7.10 4.33 6.08
C ILE A 97 5.86 5.00 6.67
N GLY A 98 6.05 6.09 7.43
CA GLY A 98 5.00 6.83 8.13
C GLY A 98 4.85 6.43 9.59
N ASP A 99 4.19 7.31 10.36
CA ASP A 99 4.04 7.16 11.82
C ASP A 99 2.97 6.13 12.21
N PHE A 100 2.13 5.73 11.27
CA PHE A 100 1.00 4.84 11.51
C PHE A 100 1.11 3.57 10.68
N TRP A 101 1.46 2.47 11.33
CA TRP A 101 1.36 1.14 10.77
C TRP A 101 0.13 0.44 11.37
N ALA A 102 -0.78 0.01 10.53
CA ALA A 102 -1.89 -0.85 10.95
C ALA A 102 -1.54 -2.32 10.69
N ALA A 103 -1.82 -3.21 11.64
CA ALA A 103 -1.58 -4.64 11.46
C ALA A 103 -2.41 -5.26 10.30
N SER A 104 -3.45 -4.56 9.86
CA SER A 104 -4.28 -4.90 8.70
C SER A 104 -3.72 -4.39 7.38
N GLU A 105 -2.72 -3.49 7.39
CA GLU A 105 -2.11 -2.96 6.17
C GLU A 105 -1.43 -4.07 5.37
N GLY A 106 -1.66 -4.10 4.06
CA GLY A 106 -1.04 -5.05 3.13
C GLY A 106 0.45 -4.77 2.96
N LEU A 107 1.27 -5.83 2.92
CA LEU A 107 2.68 -5.68 2.62
C LEU A 107 2.89 -5.20 1.18
N ASP A 108 2.03 -5.59 0.29
CA ASP A 108 1.99 -5.18 -1.11
C ASP A 108 1.66 -3.68 -1.27
N ASP A 109 0.76 -3.14 -0.45
CA ASP A 109 0.43 -1.70 -0.44
C ASP A 109 1.59 -0.87 0.10
N LEU A 110 2.29 -1.37 1.13
CA LEU A 110 3.51 -0.74 1.61
C LEU A 110 4.59 -0.67 0.51
N ILE A 111 4.78 -1.75 -0.25
CA ILE A 111 5.76 -1.80 -1.34
C ILE A 111 5.40 -0.78 -2.44
N VAL A 112 4.14 -0.66 -2.81
CA VAL A 112 3.67 0.37 -3.75
C VAL A 112 3.92 1.77 -3.20
N ARG A 113 3.60 2.02 -1.94
CA ARG A 113 3.84 3.33 -1.29
C ARG A 113 5.32 3.70 -1.30
N VAL A 114 6.22 2.77 -1.00
CA VAL A 114 7.67 3.03 -1.11
C VAL A 114 8.07 3.35 -2.55
N GLY A 115 7.48 2.69 -3.54
CA GLY A 115 7.67 3.02 -4.96
C GLY A 115 7.27 4.46 -5.28
N ARG A 116 6.12 4.93 -4.78
CA ARG A 116 5.67 6.32 -4.93
C ARG A 116 6.63 7.30 -4.25
N MET A 117 7.21 6.92 -3.12
CA MET A 117 8.23 7.74 -2.47
C MET A 117 9.50 7.81 -3.33
N ILE A 118 10.04 6.68 -3.81
CA ILE A 118 11.25 6.66 -4.67
C ILE A 118 11.07 7.58 -5.87
N SER A 119 9.89 7.56 -6.48
CA SER A 119 9.52 8.36 -7.66
C SER A 119 9.06 9.79 -7.34
N TYR A 120 9.17 10.23 -6.10
CA TYR A 120 8.74 11.56 -5.64
C TYR A 120 7.26 11.90 -5.87
N GLN A 121 6.41 10.90 -6.09
CA GLN A 121 4.95 11.11 -6.08
C GLN A 121 4.43 11.41 -4.68
N GLU A 122 5.07 10.83 -3.66
CA GLU A 122 4.75 11.03 -2.25
C GLU A 122 6.04 11.27 -1.47
N TYR A 123 6.18 12.42 -0.80
CA TYR A 123 7.30 12.65 0.11
C TYR A 123 6.98 13.70 1.17
N ASN A 124 7.67 13.62 2.30
CA ASN A 124 7.49 14.52 3.43
C ASN A 124 8.79 15.26 3.75
N THR A 125 8.74 16.58 3.65
CA THR A 125 9.85 17.46 4.00
C THR A 125 9.74 18.08 5.40
N LYS A 126 8.61 17.88 6.10
CA LYS A 126 8.39 18.49 7.43
C LYS A 126 9.08 17.69 8.55
N SER A 127 9.19 16.37 8.38
CA SER A 127 9.86 15.47 9.32
C SER A 127 10.75 14.49 8.55
N PRO A 128 11.82 14.98 7.90
CA PRO A 128 12.64 14.15 7.03
C PRO A 128 13.62 13.30 7.83
N LEU A 129 13.94 12.09 7.35
CA LEU A 129 15.10 11.32 7.80
C LEU A 129 16.40 11.91 7.24
N ASN A 130 16.35 12.45 6.02
CA ASN A 130 17.48 13.11 5.37
C ASN A 130 17.20 14.59 5.16
N GLY A 131 17.67 15.42 6.10
CA GLY A 131 17.48 16.86 6.06
C GLY A 131 18.16 17.56 4.88
N LEU A 132 19.28 16.99 4.36
CA LEU A 132 19.95 17.54 3.17
C LEU A 132 19.10 17.33 1.93
N ALA A 133 18.54 16.14 1.75
CA ALA A 133 17.65 15.84 0.63
C ALA A 133 16.35 16.67 0.71
N ALA A 134 15.79 16.86 1.92
CA ALA A 134 14.62 17.69 2.11
C ALA A 134 14.88 19.16 1.74
N LYS A 135 16.01 19.72 2.17
CA LYS A 135 16.41 21.08 1.83
C LYS A 135 16.65 21.22 0.33
N TRP A 136 17.35 20.27 -0.26
CA TRP A 136 17.64 20.29 -1.70
C TRP A 136 16.37 20.20 -2.53
N ALA A 137 15.46 19.27 -2.23
CA ALA A 137 14.18 19.15 -2.93
C ALA A 137 13.31 20.42 -2.83
N ALA A 138 13.34 21.10 -1.67
CA ALA A 138 12.64 22.37 -1.49
C ALA A 138 13.25 23.53 -2.29
N GLN A 139 14.57 23.50 -2.54
CA GLN A 139 15.30 24.52 -3.30
C GLN A 139 15.28 24.29 -4.81
N HIS A 140 15.06 23.04 -5.24
CA HIS A 140 15.13 22.62 -6.64
C HIS A 140 13.90 21.78 -7.04
N PRO A 141 12.68 22.31 -6.88
CA PRO A 141 11.46 21.55 -7.20
C PRO A 141 11.40 21.11 -8.67
N GLU A 142 12.05 21.89 -9.56
CA GLU A 142 12.12 21.61 -10.99
C GLU A 142 13.07 20.45 -11.36
N LEU A 143 13.97 20.07 -10.45
CA LEU A 143 14.92 18.98 -10.63
C LEU A 143 14.50 17.68 -9.93
N VAL A 144 13.38 17.70 -9.22
CA VAL A 144 12.81 16.50 -8.59
C VAL A 144 12.21 15.61 -9.68
N PRO A 145 12.68 14.36 -9.85
CA PRO A 145 12.29 13.50 -10.96
C PRO A 145 10.95 12.81 -10.70
N VAL A 146 9.87 13.57 -10.65
CA VAL A 146 8.52 12.99 -10.48
C VAL A 146 8.23 12.07 -11.65
N ASP A 147 7.91 10.80 -11.33
CA ASP A 147 7.51 9.81 -12.31
C ASP A 147 5.98 9.72 -12.35
N ASP A 148 5.37 10.07 -13.46
CA ASP A 148 3.92 10.14 -13.60
C ASP A 148 3.26 8.76 -13.85
N ARG A 149 4.05 7.69 -13.96
CA ARG A 149 3.52 6.34 -14.16
C ARG A 149 2.73 5.88 -12.94
N GLU A 150 1.66 5.11 -13.17
CA GLU A 150 0.96 4.42 -12.09
C GLU A 150 1.89 3.34 -11.50
N ILE A 151 2.21 3.50 -10.22
CA ILE A 151 3.15 2.58 -9.52
C ILE A 151 2.44 1.29 -9.10
N ALA A 152 1.16 1.38 -8.75
CA ALA A 152 0.39 0.18 -8.41
C ALA A 152 0.09 -0.64 -9.65
N PRO A 153 0.23 -1.98 -9.60
CA PRO A 153 -0.37 -2.83 -10.63
C PRO A 153 -1.87 -2.55 -10.71
N PRO A 154 -2.47 -2.62 -11.90
CA PRO A 154 -3.92 -2.53 -12.02
C PRO A 154 -4.54 -3.59 -11.12
N SER A 155 -5.55 -3.20 -10.35
CA SER A 155 -6.32 -4.17 -9.55
C SER A 155 -6.79 -5.26 -10.50
N ALA A 156 -6.48 -6.52 -10.22
CA ALA A 156 -7.16 -7.60 -10.88
C ALA A 156 -8.65 -7.39 -10.57
N GLU A 157 -9.42 -6.89 -11.51
CA GLU A 157 -10.86 -6.95 -11.42
C GLU A 157 -11.18 -8.40 -11.10
N VAL A 158 -11.78 -8.61 -9.93
CA VAL A 158 -12.46 -9.87 -9.65
C VAL A 158 -13.41 -10.01 -10.81
N ALA A 159 -13.09 -10.91 -11.75
CA ALA A 159 -13.96 -11.19 -12.87
C ALA A 159 -15.33 -11.42 -12.25
N SER A 160 -16.20 -10.44 -12.43
CA SER A 160 -17.58 -10.52 -12.00
C SER A 160 -18.13 -11.77 -12.67
N VAL A 161 -18.37 -12.81 -11.87
CA VAL A 161 -19.16 -13.95 -12.29
C VAL A 161 -20.43 -13.35 -12.84
N PRO A 162 -20.81 -13.58 -14.11
CA PRO A 162 -22.06 -13.08 -14.64
C PRO A 162 -23.16 -13.60 -13.71
N ALA A 163 -23.91 -12.70 -13.08
CA ALA A 163 -25.11 -13.07 -12.36
C ALA A 163 -26.00 -13.75 -13.37
N GLU A 164 -26.10 -15.07 -13.27
CA GLU A 164 -27.05 -15.88 -14.01
C GLU A 164 -28.44 -15.32 -13.72
N VAL A 165 -29.02 -14.72 -14.72
CA VAL A 165 -30.37 -14.16 -14.69
C VAL A 165 -31.32 -15.34 -14.55
N ALA A 166 -31.82 -15.57 -13.35
CA ALA A 166 -32.96 -16.46 -13.14
C ALA A 166 -34.20 -15.85 -13.83
N PRO A 167 -34.97 -16.66 -14.59
CA PRO A 167 -36.13 -16.14 -15.33
C PRO A 167 -37.24 -15.71 -14.36
N ALA A 168 -37.79 -14.55 -14.66
CA ALA A 168 -38.97 -14.01 -14.01
C ALA A 168 -40.15 -14.96 -14.21
N GLU A 169 -40.65 -15.52 -13.13
CA GLU A 169 -41.98 -16.16 -13.09
C GLU A 169 -43.03 -15.15 -12.65
N GLN A 170 -43.90 -14.82 -13.58
CA GLN A 170 -45.10 -14.04 -13.37
C GLN A 170 -46.15 -14.87 -12.64
N ALA A 171 -46.82 -14.30 -11.64
CA ALA A 171 -48.24 -14.47 -11.34
C ALA A 171 -48.57 -13.68 -10.08
N ALA A 172 -49.28 -12.60 -10.20
CA ALA A 172 -50.72 -12.42 -10.22
C ALA A 172 -51.36 -12.25 -8.82
N ALA A 173 -52.13 -11.17 -8.74
CA ALA A 173 -53.29 -10.91 -7.88
C ALA A 173 -53.05 -10.22 -6.53
N ALA A 174 -53.40 -8.93 -6.54
CA ALA A 174 -53.91 -8.21 -5.37
C ALA A 174 -55.22 -8.81 -4.87
N PRO A 175 -55.61 -8.60 -3.64
CA PRO A 175 -56.81 -7.82 -3.41
C PRO A 175 -56.70 -6.71 -2.37
N GLU A 176 -57.67 -5.85 -2.49
CA GLU A 176 -57.99 -4.56 -1.93
C GLU A 176 -58.28 -4.49 -0.41
N PRO A 177 -58.55 -3.25 0.07
CA PRO A 177 -58.28 -2.86 1.45
C PRO A 177 -59.56 -2.79 2.32
N ALA A 178 -59.36 -2.41 3.59
CA ALA A 178 -60.21 -1.74 4.55
C ALA A 178 -60.46 -2.53 5.85
N PRO A 179 -60.86 -1.92 6.98
CA PRO A 179 -61.08 -0.49 7.23
C PRO A 179 -60.41 0.08 8.51
N GLU A 180 -60.56 1.39 8.63
CA GLU A 180 -60.30 2.21 9.80
C GLU A 180 -61.13 1.82 11.04
N SER A 181 -60.57 2.05 12.20
CA SER A 181 -61.27 2.60 13.36
C SER A 181 -60.31 3.04 14.47
N ASP A 182 -60.37 4.29 14.71
CA ASP A 182 -60.65 5.06 15.91
C ASP A 182 -59.62 5.10 17.03
N SER A 183 -59.15 6.32 17.14
CA SER A 183 -59.04 7.17 18.33
C SER A 183 -58.75 6.52 19.69
N TRP A 184 -57.78 7.04 20.37
CA TRP A 184 -57.89 7.54 21.74
C TRP A 184 -56.81 8.56 22.04
N SER A 185 -57.34 9.77 22.24
CA SER A 185 -56.61 10.93 22.79
C SER A 185 -56.32 10.75 24.29
N ASP A 186 -55.36 11.55 24.70
CA ASP A 186 -55.17 12.10 26.06
C ASP A 186 -54.68 11.20 27.20
N LYS A 187 -53.50 11.51 27.69
CA LYS A 187 -53.36 12.28 28.94
C LYS A 187 -51.89 12.60 29.26
N ILE A 188 -51.66 13.90 29.32
CA ILE A 188 -50.65 14.61 30.07
C ILE A 188 -50.68 14.18 31.55
N VAL A 189 -49.53 14.00 32.22
CA VAL A 189 -49.24 14.55 33.54
C VAL A 189 -47.74 14.64 33.79
N ILE A 190 -47.36 15.80 34.21
CA ILE A 190 -46.16 16.39 34.73
C ILE A 190 -45.73 15.68 36.03
N GLY A 191 -44.45 15.52 36.23
CA GLY A 191 -43.81 15.21 37.49
C GLY A 191 -42.27 15.29 37.31
#